data_22dcf1fa47f89f759acbd1ef02d211df
#
_entry.id   22dcf1fa47f89f759acbd1ef02d211df
#
_cell.length_a   1.000
_cell.length_b   1.000
_cell.length_c   1.000
_cell.angle_alpha   90.00
_cell.angle_beta   90.00
_cell.angle_gamma   90.00
#
_symmetry.space_group_name_H-M   'P 1'
#
loop_
_entity.id
_entity.type
_entity.pdbx_description
1 polymer ?
#
loop_
_entity_poly.entity_id
_entity_poly.type
_entity_poly.pdbx_seq_one_letter_code
_entity_poly.pdbx_strand_id
1 'polypeptide(L)'
;MTFFTLRYVDRDDYCAVYDDPDGYDDQFRSAFGLRVGKRFDPSIAYHMASEVSGKVVPDFVKQVVAQLLISPRAADLVKSVATAEIEYLPVKLLNHRKRPAGDLILVNPIGWYDCLDRAKTEGSPTEDLDACEKATAKKKGLPKREYNDDLNPDIEYVSIQRLALRPERTPTDTNLFRMSSFVRVPIFGEALVDAFIKAKLTGAEFIPVGKSVDL
;
A
#
# COMPACT_ATOMS: atom_id res chain seq x y z
N MET A 1 16.73 -13.27 -7.93
CA MET A 1 16.08 -12.76 -6.70
C MET A 1 14.59 -12.97 -6.87
N THR A 2 13.95 -13.58 -5.89
CA THR A 2 12.48 -13.80 -5.90
C THR A 2 11.82 -12.58 -5.26
N PHE A 3 10.73 -12.12 -5.87
CA PHE A 3 9.92 -11.01 -5.35
C PHE A 3 8.52 -11.48 -5.02
N PHE A 4 7.88 -10.77 -4.11
CA PHE A 4 6.56 -11.09 -3.58
C PHE A 4 5.68 -9.84 -3.52
N THR A 5 4.40 -10.05 -3.65
CA THR A 5 3.36 -9.10 -3.29
C THR A 5 2.73 -9.48 -1.96
N LEU A 6 1.97 -8.57 -1.38
CA LEU A 6 1.26 -8.79 -0.13
C LEU A 6 -0.24 -8.90 -0.37
N ARG A 7 -0.87 -9.91 0.21
CA ARG A 7 -2.32 -10.02 0.38
C ARG A 7 -2.65 -9.99 1.86
N TYR A 8 -3.56 -9.12 2.27
CA TYR A 8 -4.01 -9.08 3.65
C TYR A 8 -4.86 -10.32 4.00
N VAL A 9 -4.61 -10.88 5.18
CA VAL A 9 -5.41 -11.98 5.70
C VAL A 9 -6.70 -11.43 6.28
N ASP A 10 -7.83 -11.80 5.69
CA ASP A 10 -9.15 -11.38 6.15
C ASP A 10 -9.63 -12.32 7.27
N ARG A 11 -9.72 -11.80 8.50
CA ARG A 11 -10.25 -12.49 9.67
C ARG A 11 -11.15 -11.55 10.43
N ASP A 12 -12.28 -12.07 10.90
CA ASP A 12 -13.30 -11.29 11.62
C ASP A 12 -12.79 -10.69 12.94
N ASP A 13 -11.75 -11.28 13.53
CA ASP A 13 -11.13 -10.80 14.77
C ASP A 13 -10.00 -9.79 14.54
N TYR A 14 -9.53 -9.60 13.31
CA TYR A 14 -8.46 -8.64 12.98
C TYR A 14 -9.02 -7.24 12.80
N CYS A 15 -8.28 -6.27 13.33
CA CYS A 15 -8.53 -4.86 13.04
C CYS A 15 -8.20 -4.56 11.58
N ALA A 16 -9.06 -3.76 10.95
CA ALA A 16 -8.80 -3.12 9.67
C ALA A 16 -9.05 -1.61 9.79
N VAL A 17 -8.42 -0.83 8.94
CA VAL A 17 -8.53 0.62 8.91
C VAL A 17 -9.09 1.03 7.56
N TYR A 18 -10.20 1.75 7.56
CA TYR A 18 -10.90 2.17 6.35
C TYR A 18 -10.87 3.68 6.13
N ASP A 19 -10.47 4.44 7.14
CA ASP A 19 -10.36 5.90 7.06
C ASP A 19 -8.94 6.36 6.77
N ASP A 20 -8.83 7.54 6.17
CA ASP A 20 -7.57 8.27 6.10
C ASP A 20 -7.12 8.67 7.52
N PRO A 21 -5.81 8.77 7.77
CA PRO A 21 -5.32 9.26 9.04
C PRO A 21 -5.84 10.68 9.34
N ASP A 22 -6.35 10.91 10.54
CA ASP A 22 -6.63 12.26 11.03
C ASP A 22 -5.31 13.08 10.98
N GLY A 23 -5.35 14.29 10.45
CA GLY A 23 -4.15 15.12 10.22
C GLY A 23 -3.51 14.93 8.84
N TYR A 24 -4.09 14.08 8.03
CA TYR A 24 -3.77 13.93 6.62
C TYR A 24 -4.23 15.19 5.88
N ASP A 25 -3.32 15.97 5.39
CA ASP A 25 -3.69 17.19 4.68
C ASP A 25 -4.23 16.88 3.27
N ASP A 26 -4.88 17.87 2.64
CA ASP A 26 -5.45 17.74 1.30
C ASP A 26 -4.40 17.36 0.22
N GLN A 27 -3.10 17.52 0.51
CA GLN A 27 -2.03 17.11 -0.39
C GLN A 27 -1.93 15.59 -0.52
N PHE A 28 -2.46 14.83 0.44
CA PHE A 28 -2.50 13.37 0.43
C PHE A 28 -3.87 12.81 0.01
N ARG A 29 -4.89 13.67 -0.11
CA ARG A 29 -6.24 13.31 -0.56
C ARG A 29 -6.36 13.07 -2.05
N SER A 30 -5.28 13.12 -2.83
CA SER A 30 -5.32 12.56 -4.19
C SER A 30 -5.73 11.09 -4.07
N ALA A 31 -6.55 10.61 -4.98
CA ALA A 31 -7.28 9.33 -4.95
C ALA A 31 -6.46 8.09 -4.55
N PHE A 32 -5.17 8.22 -4.36
CA PHE A 32 -4.24 7.16 -3.99
C PHE A 32 -3.24 7.55 -2.89
N GLY A 33 -3.39 8.72 -2.25
CA GLY A 33 -2.74 9.10 -0.99
C GLY A 33 -1.21 9.07 -0.91
N LEU A 34 -0.55 8.48 -1.88
CA LEU A 34 0.88 8.31 -1.87
C LEU A 34 1.50 9.03 -3.06
N ARG A 35 2.13 10.11 -2.76
CA ARG A 35 3.07 10.72 -3.71
C ARG A 35 4.33 9.87 -3.70
N VAL A 36 4.42 8.98 -4.67
CA VAL A 36 5.61 8.19 -4.92
C VAL A 36 6.84 9.09 -4.92
N GLY A 37 7.86 8.73 -4.16
CA GLY A 37 9.09 9.53 -4.01
C GLY A 37 8.98 10.77 -3.13
N LYS A 38 7.83 11.06 -2.51
CA LYS A 38 7.70 12.17 -1.56
C LYS A 38 7.73 11.69 -0.12
N ARG A 39 8.32 12.51 0.74
CA ARG A 39 8.36 12.29 2.17
C ARG A 39 7.13 12.92 2.83
N PHE A 40 6.70 12.33 3.92
CA PHE A 40 5.69 12.89 4.79
C PHE A 40 6.27 14.05 5.61
N ASP A 41 5.41 14.92 6.10
CA ASP A 41 5.82 15.94 7.07
C ASP A 41 5.93 15.31 8.46
N PRO A 42 7.12 15.24 9.05
CA PRO A 42 7.32 14.61 10.36
C PRO A 42 6.71 15.42 11.52
N SER A 43 6.30 16.66 11.28
CA SER A 43 5.64 17.49 12.29
C SER A 43 4.16 17.14 12.50
N ILE A 44 3.57 16.37 11.57
CA ILE A 44 2.16 15.99 11.63
C ILE A 44 2.01 14.71 12.46
N ALA A 45 1.15 14.75 13.46
CA ALA A 45 0.77 13.57 14.22
C ALA A 45 -0.35 12.81 13.49
N TYR A 46 -0.03 11.60 13.03
CA TYR A 46 -0.99 10.78 12.30
C TYR A 46 -1.77 9.86 13.25
N HIS A 47 -3.10 9.89 13.10
CA HIS A 47 -4.01 9.01 13.81
C HIS A 47 -4.90 8.30 12.80
N MET A 48 -5.17 7.02 13.04
CA MET A 48 -6.09 6.24 12.20
C MET A 48 -7.17 5.64 13.08
N ALA A 49 -8.41 5.81 12.69
CA ALA A 49 -9.53 5.14 13.33
C ALA A 49 -9.69 3.72 12.78
N SER A 50 -10.00 2.76 13.65
CA SER A 50 -10.41 1.42 13.26
C SER A 50 -11.92 1.40 13.09
N GLU A 51 -12.43 1.18 11.89
CA GLU A 51 -13.86 0.98 11.64
C GLU A 51 -14.33 -0.43 11.98
N VAL A 52 -13.43 -1.39 12.02
CA VAL A 52 -13.75 -2.78 12.29
C VAL A 52 -13.67 -3.06 13.78
N SER A 53 -14.68 -3.75 14.28
CA SER A 53 -14.79 -4.19 15.69
C SER A 53 -13.81 -5.31 16.08
N GLY A 54 -12.85 -5.65 15.24
CA GLY A 54 -11.82 -6.62 15.52
C GLY A 54 -11.02 -6.27 16.77
N LYS A 55 -10.68 -7.27 17.57
CA LYS A 55 -9.99 -7.09 18.85
C LYS A 55 -8.49 -7.30 18.76
N VAL A 56 -8.03 -7.89 17.67
CA VAL A 56 -6.62 -8.24 17.45
C VAL A 56 -6.03 -7.28 16.45
N VAL A 57 -4.98 -6.59 16.82
CA VAL A 57 -4.18 -5.78 15.92
C VAL A 57 -3.10 -6.69 15.31
N PRO A 58 -3.20 -7.07 14.03
CA PRO A 58 -2.20 -7.91 13.38
C PRO A 58 -0.93 -7.11 13.09
N ASP A 59 0.15 -7.81 12.70
CA ASP A 59 1.40 -7.13 12.33
C ASP A 59 1.31 -6.36 11.02
N PHE A 60 0.47 -6.81 10.09
CA PHE A 60 0.11 -6.10 8.86
C PHE A 60 -1.38 -5.77 8.92
N VAL A 61 -1.68 -4.49 9.05
CA VAL A 61 -3.06 -4.02 9.20
C VAL A 61 -3.64 -3.69 7.84
N LYS A 62 -4.77 -4.36 7.51
CA LYS A 62 -5.51 -4.10 6.28
C LYS A 62 -6.04 -2.67 6.29
N GLN A 63 -5.88 -1.99 5.16
CA GLN A 63 -6.35 -0.64 4.97
C GLN A 63 -6.84 -0.40 3.54
N VAL A 64 -7.66 0.61 3.35
CA VAL A 64 -8.21 0.98 2.04
C VAL A 64 -7.21 1.78 1.21
N VAL A 65 -6.32 2.49 1.87
CA VAL A 65 -5.30 3.35 1.21
C VAL A 65 -4.04 2.53 0.95
N ALA A 66 -3.37 2.79 -0.16
CA ALA A 66 -2.21 2.03 -0.64
C ALA A 66 -0.93 2.20 0.21
N GLN A 67 -1.05 2.17 1.52
CA GLN A 67 0.06 2.35 2.45
C GLN A 67 0.38 1.04 3.16
N LEU A 68 1.61 0.85 3.59
CA LEU A 68 2.00 -0.29 4.38
C LEU A 68 1.94 0.10 5.87
N LEU A 69 0.89 -0.34 6.56
CA LEU A 69 0.67 -0.07 7.97
C LEU A 69 0.98 -1.32 8.79
N ILE A 70 2.01 -1.26 9.63
CA ILE A 70 2.54 -2.44 10.31
C ILE A 70 2.78 -2.20 11.81
N SER A 71 2.88 -3.29 12.56
CA SER A 71 3.25 -3.23 13.99
C SER A 71 4.70 -2.73 14.18
N PRO A 72 5.04 -2.17 15.36
CA PRO A 72 6.41 -1.78 15.66
C PRO A 72 7.43 -2.93 15.48
N ARG A 73 7.08 -4.17 15.89
CA ARG A 73 7.98 -5.31 15.72
C ARG A 73 8.21 -5.69 14.26
N ALA A 74 7.19 -5.53 13.41
CA ALA A 74 7.36 -5.73 11.97
C ALA A 74 8.22 -4.61 11.36
N ALA A 75 8.05 -3.37 11.81
CA ALA A 75 8.87 -2.23 11.38
C ALA A 75 10.34 -2.40 11.77
N ASP A 76 10.63 -2.95 12.95
CA ASP A 76 12.00 -3.21 13.38
C ASP A 76 12.68 -4.28 12.50
N LEU A 77 11.94 -5.31 12.06
CA LEU A 77 12.45 -6.26 11.07
C LEU A 77 12.70 -5.58 9.71
N VAL A 78 11.79 -4.75 9.25
CA VAL A 78 12.02 -3.98 8.01
C VAL A 78 13.30 -3.15 8.13
N LYS A 79 13.48 -2.40 9.22
CA LYS A 79 14.69 -1.60 9.46
C LYS A 79 15.98 -2.43 9.48
N SER A 80 15.92 -3.68 9.97
CA SER A 80 17.09 -4.54 10.09
C SER A 80 17.47 -5.27 8.79
N VAL A 81 16.52 -5.48 7.89
CA VAL A 81 16.70 -6.33 6.69
C VAL A 81 16.56 -5.55 5.39
N ALA A 82 15.74 -4.50 5.38
CA ALA A 82 15.52 -3.74 4.16
C ALA A 82 16.77 -2.95 3.76
N THR A 83 17.07 -3.00 2.46
CA THR A 83 18.14 -2.23 1.83
C THR A 83 17.62 -0.95 1.15
N ALA A 84 16.30 -0.76 1.15
CA ALA A 84 15.63 0.38 0.56
C ALA A 84 15.75 1.64 1.43
N GLU A 85 15.65 2.80 0.78
CA GLU A 85 15.37 4.04 1.48
C GLU A 85 13.89 4.06 1.90
N ILE A 86 13.64 4.13 3.21
CA ILE A 86 12.31 4.00 3.78
C ILE A 86 12.07 5.09 4.81
N GLU A 87 10.90 5.69 4.76
CA GLU A 87 10.39 6.56 5.80
C GLU A 87 9.46 5.78 6.73
N TYR A 88 9.58 6.05 8.02
CA TYR A 88 8.79 5.42 9.08
C TYR A 88 8.04 6.47 9.87
N LEU A 89 6.72 6.41 9.86
CA LEU A 89 5.87 7.37 10.54
C LEU A 89 5.07 6.69 11.63
N PRO A 90 5.20 7.13 12.88
CA PRO A 90 4.35 6.64 13.97
C PRO A 90 2.89 6.99 13.72
N VAL A 91 2.02 6.00 13.88
CA VAL A 91 0.56 6.15 13.75
C VAL A 91 -0.12 5.60 14.99
N LYS A 92 -1.02 6.36 15.58
CA LYS A 92 -1.88 5.91 16.69
C LYS A 92 -3.14 5.27 16.12
N LEU A 93 -3.34 4.00 16.39
CA LEU A 93 -4.60 3.34 16.09
C LEU A 93 -5.63 3.69 17.17
N LEU A 94 -6.77 4.19 16.74
CA LEU A 94 -7.89 4.52 17.63
C LEU A 94 -9.04 3.55 17.39
N ASN A 95 -9.73 3.14 18.45
CA ASN A 95 -10.97 2.38 18.32
C ASN A 95 -12.15 3.29 17.94
N HIS A 96 -13.32 2.69 17.70
CA HIS A 96 -14.57 3.40 17.38
C HIS A 96 -15.00 4.47 18.41
N ARG A 97 -14.45 4.45 19.64
CA ARG A 97 -14.65 5.46 20.68
C ARG A 97 -13.51 6.47 20.75
N LYS A 98 -12.69 6.54 19.74
CA LYS A 98 -11.49 7.41 19.65
C LYS A 98 -10.49 7.21 20.81
N ARG A 99 -10.45 6.02 21.39
CA ARG A 99 -9.48 5.65 22.42
C ARG A 99 -8.30 4.91 21.80
N PRO A 100 -7.06 5.10 22.31
CA PRO A 100 -5.91 4.34 21.83
C PRO A 100 -6.17 2.83 21.85
N ALA A 101 -5.90 2.17 20.74
CA ALA A 101 -6.04 0.73 20.54
C ALA A 101 -4.71 0.05 20.22
N GLY A 102 -3.69 0.83 19.83
CA GLY A 102 -2.35 0.34 19.55
C GLY A 102 -1.48 1.40 18.88
N ASP A 103 -0.20 1.07 18.78
CA ASP A 103 0.78 1.83 18.02
C ASP A 103 1.10 1.08 16.74
N LEU A 104 1.12 1.78 15.64
CA LEU A 104 1.47 1.28 14.32
C LEU A 104 2.55 2.15 13.69
N ILE A 105 3.19 1.63 12.67
CA ILE A 105 4.15 2.36 11.85
C ILE A 105 3.67 2.31 10.41
N LEU A 106 3.52 3.48 9.81
CA LEU A 106 3.32 3.59 8.38
C LEU A 106 4.69 3.55 7.72
N VAL A 107 4.87 2.60 6.82
CA VAL A 107 6.12 2.39 6.09
C VAL A 107 5.95 2.90 4.66
N ASN A 108 6.77 3.87 4.31
CA ASN A 108 6.76 4.49 2.99
C ASN A 108 8.09 4.25 2.27
N PRO A 109 8.21 3.23 1.41
CA PRO A 109 9.36 3.07 0.54
C PRO A 109 9.43 4.24 -0.44
N ILE A 110 10.58 4.93 -0.47
CA ILE A 110 10.78 6.12 -1.32
C ILE A 110 11.07 5.73 -2.76
N GLY A 111 11.78 4.62 -2.96
CA GLY A 111 12.11 4.12 -4.30
C GLY A 111 10.89 3.58 -5.05
N TRP A 112 10.75 3.98 -6.30
CA TRP A 112 9.74 3.47 -7.23
C TRP A 112 10.35 3.25 -8.61
N TYR A 113 9.87 2.20 -9.30
CA TYR A 113 10.52 1.71 -10.51
C TYR A 113 9.49 1.38 -11.58
N ASP A 114 9.76 1.73 -12.83
CA ASP A 114 8.97 1.28 -14.00
C ASP A 114 9.40 -0.14 -14.38
N CYS A 115 9.09 -1.09 -13.53
CA CYS A 115 9.46 -2.49 -13.69
C CYS A 115 8.29 -3.42 -14.05
N LEU A 116 7.08 -2.90 -14.25
CA LEU A 116 5.91 -3.70 -14.62
C LEU A 116 6.07 -4.27 -16.03
N ASP A 117 5.89 -5.59 -16.19
CA ASP A 117 5.77 -6.25 -17.50
C ASP A 117 4.31 -6.23 -17.97
N ARG A 118 3.95 -5.18 -18.70
CA ARG A 118 2.57 -4.98 -19.17
C ARG A 118 2.07 -6.10 -20.07
N ALA A 119 2.96 -6.77 -20.80
CA ALA A 119 2.58 -7.83 -21.71
C ALA A 119 2.20 -9.14 -20.99
N LYS A 120 2.68 -9.30 -19.75
CA LYS A 120 2.47 -10.51 -18.94
C LYS A 120 1.63 -10.28 -17.69
N THR A 121 1.36 -9.02 -17.35
CA THR A 121 0.50 -8.66 -16.22
C THR A 121 -0.96 -8.77 -16.64
N GLU A 122 -1.76 -9.41 -15.81
CA GLU A 122 -3.20 -9.51 -15.97
C GLU A 122 -3.89 -8.65 -14.91
N GLY A 123 -4.78 -7.76 -15.34
CA GLY A 123 -5.47 -6.83 -14.44
C GLY A 123 -6.51 -5.98 -15.16
N SER A 124 -7.19 -5.14 -14.40
CA SER A 124 -8.16 -4.17 -14.92
C SER A 124 -7.46 -2.84 -15.18
N PRO A 125 -7.38 -2.37 -16.41
CA PRO A 125 -6.72 -1.11 -16.73
C PRO A 125 -7.47 0.09 -16.17
N THR A 126 -6.76 1.17 -15.89
CA THR A 126 -7.32 2.42 -15.34
C THR A 126 -8.26 3.12 -16.32
N GLU A 127 -8.04 2.95 -17.62
CA GLU A 127 -8.88 3.51 -18.67
C GLU A 127 -10.35 3.08 -18.54
N ASP A 128 -10.59 1.83 -18.10
CA ASP A 128 -11.94 1.30 -17.88
C ASP A 128 -12.62 1.99 -16.69
N LEU A 129 -11.88 2.34 -15.66
CA LEU A 129 -12.39 3.08 -14.52
C LEU A 129 -12.73 4.52 -14.88
N ASP A 130 -11.86 5.20 -15.61
CA ASP A 130 -12.08 6.56 -16.10
C ASP A 130 -13.35 6.64 -16.97
N ALA A 131 -13.57 5.68 -17.84
CA ALA A 131 -14.77 5.58 -18.65
C ALA A 131 -16.02 5.41 -17.78
N CYS A 132 -15.96 4.54 -16.78
CA CYS A 132 -17.05 4.28 -15.84
C CYS A 132 -17.32 5.48 -14.92
N GLU A 133 -16.29 6.14 -14.39
CA GLU A 133 -16.43 7.34 -13.56
C GLU A 133 -16.97 8.53 -14.36
N LYS A 134 -16.49 8.76 -15.58
CA LYS A 134 -17.01 9.79 -16.50
C LYS A 134 -18.48 9.57 -16.81
N ALA A 135 -18.88 8.32 -17.08
CA ALA A 135 -20.28 7.97 -17.31
C ALA A 135 -21.16 8.21 -16.07
N THR A 136 -20.65 7.84 -14.89
CA THR A 136 -21.34 8.01 -13.60
C THR A 136 -21.45 9.48 -13.21
N ALA A 137 -20.39 10.27 -13.37
CA ALA A 137 -20.36 11.70 -13.10
C ALA A 137 -21.35 12.46 -14.02
N LYS A 138 -21.36 12.10 -15.30
CA LYS A 138 -22.32 12.65 -16.28
C LYS A 138 -23.77 12.33 -15.89
N LYS A 139 -24.03 11.10 -15.43
CA LYS A 139 -25.37 10.66 -15.01
C LYS A 139 -25.84 11.36 -13.73
N LYS A 140 -24.91 11.73 -12.84
CA LYS A 140 -25.19 12.41 -11.57
C LYS A 140 -25.10 13.93 -11.64
N GLY A 141 -24.74 14.52 -12.79
CA GLY A 141 -24.56 15.97 -12.93
C GLY A 141 -23.42 16.53 -12.06
N LEU A 142 -22.47 15.71 -11.67
CA LEU A 142 -21.34 16.11 -10.85
C LEU A 142 -20.30 16.87 -11.70
N PRO A 143 -19.62 17.90 -11.13
CA PRO A 143 -18.55 18.59 -11.84
C PRO A 143 -17.46 17.57 -12.22
N LYS A 144 -16.84 17.79 -13.39
CA LYS A 144 -15.66 17.04 -13.79
C LYS A 144 -14.65 17.13 -12.65
N ARG A 145 -14.26 16.00 -12.07
CA ARG A 145 -13.07 15.93 -11.25
C ARG A 145 -11.90 16.30 -12.17
N GLU A 146 -11.28 17.41 -11.91
CA GLU A 146 -9.98 17.69 -12.51
C GLU A 146 -9.02 16.67 -11.90
N TYR A 147 -8.75 15.62 -12.65
CA TYR A 147 -7.63 14.73 -12.36
C TYR A 147 -6.39 15.60 -12.44
N ASN A 148 -5.70 15.74 -11.34
CA ASN A 148 -4.45 16.45 -11.32
C ASN A 148 -3.42 15.51 -11.92
N ASP A 149 -3.28 15.55 -13.25
CA ASP A 149 -2.37 14.72 -14.06
C ASP A 149 -0.91 14.83 -13.58
N ASP A 150 -0.57 15.89 -12.84
CA ASP A 150 0.74 16.10 -12.23
C ASP A 150 1.04 15.12 -11.07
N LEU A 151 0.05 14.40 -10.54
CA LEU A 151 0.22 13.61 -9.33
C LEU A 151 0.62 12.16 -9.56
N ASN A 152 0.18 11.55 -10.66
CA ASN A 152 0.61 10.20 -11.05
C ASN A 152 0.16 9.86 -12.49
N PRO A 153 0.90 10.26 -13.52
CA PRO A 153 0.54 10.02 -14.91
C PRO A 153 0.57 8.52 -15.29
N ASP A 154 1.12 7.66 -14.44
CA ASP A 154 1.50 6.31 -14.80
C ASP A 154 0.71 5.19 -14.10
N ILE A 155 -0.40 5.49 -13.42
CA ILE A 155 -1.25 4.41 -12.86
C ILE A 155 -2.02 3.75 -14.00
N GLU A 156 -1.57 2.56 -14.40
CA GLU A 156 -2.13 1.83 -15.53
C GLU A 156 -3.19 0.79 -15.11
N TYR A 157 -3.20 0.37 -13.83
CA TYR A 157 -4.09 -0.68 -13.36
C TYR A 157 -4.83 -0.27 -12.10
N VAL A 158 -6.11 -0.60 -12.06
CA VAL A 158 -6.98 -0.46 -10.86
C VAL A 158 -6.82 -1.67 -9.96
N SER A 159 -6.73 -2.85 -10.57
CA SER A 159 -6.48 -4.11 -9.87
C SER A 159 -5.58 -5.01 -10.71
N ILE A 160 -4.85 -5.88 -10.07
CA ILE A 160 -3.96 -6.86 -10.72
C ILE A 160 -4.30 -8.25 -10.22
N GLN A 161 -4.62 -9.17 -11.15
CA GLN A 161 -4.88 -10.58 -10.87
C GLN A 161 -3.60 -11.42 -10.97
N ARG A 162 -2.67 -11.03 -11.85
CA ARG A 162 -1.36 -11.65 -11.93
C ARG A 162 -0.32 -10.60 -12.27
N LEU A 163 0.57 -10.35 -11.33
CA LEU A 163 1.66 -9.38 -11.49
C LEU A 163 2.85 -10.04 -12.17
N ALA A 164 3.41 -9.37 -13.17
CA ALA A 164 4.70 -9.74 -13.75
C ALA A 164 5.67 -8.54 -13.75
N LEU A 165 6.93 -8.81 -13.46
CA LEU A 165 8.00 -7.81 -13.47
C LEU A 165 8.94 -8.06 -14.64
N ARG A 166 9.50 -6.98 -15.20
CA ARG A 166 10.58 -7.01 -16.19
C ARG A 166 11.91 -7.16 -15.44
N PRO A 167 12.63 -8.29 -15.60
CA PRO A 167 13.85 -8.54 -14.83
C PRO A 167 14.91 -7.45 -15.01
N GLU A 168 15.05 -6.93 -16.23
CA GLU A 168 16.04 -5.91 -16.60
C GLU A 168 15.76 -4.51 -16.04
N ARG A 169 14.54 -4.28 -15.54
CA ARG A 169 14.12 -3.01 -14.92
C ARG A 169 13.82 -3.14 -13.43
N THR A 170 13.82 -4.35 -12.93
CA THR A 170 13.59 -4.61 -11.51
C THR A 170 14.86 -4.32 -10.74
N PRO A 171 14.81 -3.53 -9.65
CA PRO A 171 15.99 -3.21 -8.87
C PRO A 171 16.61 -4.47 -8.26
N THR A 172 17.93 -4.53 -8.22
CA THR A 172 18.69 -5.65 -7.63
C THR A 172 19.34 -5.29 -6.29
N ASP A 173 19.37 -4.02 -5.97
CA ASP A 173 20.00 -3.43 -4.78
C ASP A 173 19.01 -3.09 -3.67
N THR A 174 17.72 -3.22 -3.94
CA THR A 174 16.67 -3.00 -2.94
C THR A 174 15.71 -4.19 -2.83
N ASN A 175 15.28 -4.48 -1.63
CA ASN A 175 14.35 -5.56 -1.31
C ASN A 175 12.96 -5.07 -0.83
N LEU A 176 12.69 -3.77 -0.93
CA LEU A 176 11.37 -3.17 -0.70
C LEU A 176 11.23 -1.91 -1.56
N PHE A 177 10.27 -1.93 -2.47
CA PHE A 177 10.05 -0.82 -3.40
C PHE A 177 8.59 -0.78 -3.89
N ARG A 178 8.27 0.26 -4.66
CA ARG A 178 6.98 0.40 -5.35
C ARG A 178 7.16 0.41 -6.86
N MET A 179 6.11 0.04 -7.56
CA MET A 179 6.04 0.20 -9.02
C MET A 179 5.40 1.55 -9.36
N SER A 180 5.93 2.24 -10.38
CA SER A 180 5.36 3.52 -10.84
C SER A 180 3.94 3.37 -11.39
N SER A 181 3.69 2.30 -12.11
CA SER A 181 2.41 2.02 -12.76
C SER A 181 1.35 1.36 -11.86
N PHE A 182 1.76 0.89 -10.67
CA PHE A 182 0.84 0.32 -9.69
C PHE A 182 1.39 0.50 -8.27
N VAL A 183 1.14 1.67 -7.70
CA VAL A 183 1.72 2.09 -6.41
C VAL A 183 1.02 1.52 -5.17
N ARG A 184 -0.14 0.88 -5.35
CA ARG A 184 -0.99 0.40 -4.25
C ARG A 184 -0.35 -0.67 -3.39
N VAL A 185 0.53 -1.48 -3.98
CA VAL A 185 1.13 -2.61 -3.28
C VAL A 185 2.64 -2.53 -3.35
N PRO A 186 3.34 -2.54 -2.21
CA PRO A 186 4.79 -2.64 -2.20
C PRO A 186 5.24 -4.03 -2.65
N ILE A 187 6.42 -4.09 -3.26
CA ILE A 187 7.10 -5.31 -3.68
C ILE A 187 8.17 -5.65 -2.65
N PHE A 188 8.17 -6.89 -2.20
CA PHE A 188 9.08 -7.40 -1.19
C PHE A 188 10.07 -8.39 -1.80
N GLY A 189 11.35 -8.26 -1.47
CA GLY A 189 12.37 -9.26 -1.79
C GLY A 189 12.33 -10.43 -0.80
N GLU A 190 12.83 -11.57 -1.26
CA GLU A 190 12.82 -12.86 -0.55
C GLU A 190 13.39 -12.77 0.87
N ALA A 191 14.55 -12.14 1.06
CA ALA A 191 15.19 -12.02 2.38
C ALA A 191 14.28 -11.33 3.41
N LEU A 192 13.49 -10.34 3.00
CA LEU A 192 12.57 -9.64 3.88
C LEU A 192 11.36 -10.51 4.21
N VAL A 193 10.82 -11.21 3.21
CA VAL A 193 9.70 -12.15 3.40
C VAL A 193 10.10 -13.31 4.32
N ASP A 194 11.30 -13.88 4.13
CA ASP A 194 11.82 -14.94 5.00
C ASP A 194 11.95 -14.48 6.45
N ALA A 195 12.40 -13.23 6.67
CA ALA A 195 12.46 -12.66 8.01
C ALA A 195 11.07 -12.54 8.64
N PHE A 196 10.05 -12.13 7.88
CA PHE A 196 8.68 -12.03 8.35
C PHE A 196 8.08 -13.40 8.70
N ILE A 197 8.30 -14.40 7.84
CA ILE A 197 7.83 -15.77 8.06
C ILE A 197 8.52 -16.37 9.30
N LYS A 198 9.83 -16.22 9.43
CA LYS A 198 10.60 -16.69 10.58
C LYS A 198 10.14 -16.05 11.89
N ALA A 199 9.80 -14.79 11.87
CA ALA A 199 9.26 -14.04 13.01
C ALA A 199 7.78 -14.33 13.28
N LYS A 200 7.12 -15.14 12.43
CA LYS A 200 5.69 -15.48 12.52
C LYS A 200 4.81 -14.22 12.59
N LEU A 201 5.08 -13.26 11.73
CA LEU A 201 4.25 -12.07 11.63
C LEU A 201 2.86 -12.43 11.10
N THR A 202 1.86 -11.69 11.53
CA THR A 202 0.44 -11.95 11.28
C THR A 202 -0.19 -10.87 10.40
N GLY A 203 -1.31 -11.18 9.75
CA GLY A 203 -2.12 -10.22 9.01
C GLY A 203 -1.79 -10.14 7.51
N ALA A 204 -0.77 -10.86 7.03
CA ALA A 204 -0.41 -10.90 5.62
C ALA A 204 0.01 -12.28 5.15
N GLU A 205 -0.26 -12.52 3.87
CA GLU A 205 0.33 -13.58 3.07
C GLU A 205 1.20 -12.97 1.98
N PHE A 206 2.38 -13.56 1.75
CA PHE A 206 3.31 -13.11 0.72
C PHE A 206 3.20 -14.05 -0.49
N ILE A 207 2.78 -13.49 -1.60
CA ILE A 207 2.50 -14.24 -2.82
C ILE A 207 3.61 -13.97 -3.83
N PRO A 208 4.32 -15.02 -4.31
CA PRO A 208 5.37 -14.84 -5.31
C PRO A 208 4.84 -14.11 -6.55
N VAL A 209 5.59 -13.14 -7.04
CA VAL A 209 5.31 -12.48 -8.31
C VAL A 209 5.20 -13.52 -9.43
N GLY A 210 4.21 -13.37 -10.31
CA GLY A 210 3.87 -14.33 -11.35
C GLY A 210 2.81 -15.36 -10.95
N LYS A 211 2.43 -15.43 -9.68
CA LYS A 211 1.29 -16.21 -9.23
C LYS A 211 0.00 -15.39 -9.29
N SER A 212 -1.14 -16.09 -9.39
CA SER A 212 -2.45 -15.46 -9.33
C SER A 212 -2.68 -14.84 -7.94
N VAL A 213 -3.14 -13.62 -7.93
CA VAL A 213 -3.45 -12.84 -6.72
C VAL A 213 -4.50 -11.79 -7.06
N ASP A 214 -5.38 -11.48 -6.14
CA ASP A 214 -6.30 -10.34 -6.26
C ASP A 214 -5.72 -9.18 -5.43
N LEU A 215 -5.14 -8.19 -6.15
CA LEU A 215 -4.51 -7.00 -5.59
C LEU A 215 -5.34 -5.75 -5.87
#